data_61d62da91d51eaef603ddb3e3aed51df
#
_entry.id   61d62da91d51eaef603ddb3e3aed51df
#
_cell.length_a   1.000
_cell.length_b   1.000
_cell.length_c   1.000
_cell.angle_alpha   90.00
_cell.angle_beta   90.00
_cell.angle_gamma   90.00
#
_symmetry.space_group_name_H-M   'P 1'
#
loop_
_entity.id
_entity.type
_entity.pdbx_description
1 polymer ?
#
loop_
_entity_poly.entity_id
_entity_poly.type
_entity_poly.pdbx_seq_one_letter_code
_entity_poly.pdbx_strand_id
1 'polypeptide(L)'
;MISGIHHATFLSSDLVRSRSFYEGVLGLRLAENRPQMSFDGVWYDIAQNQQIHLMLLPDPAAGVHRPAHGGRDRHVALGVKDLTQLRARLEAAGVVYTQSQSGRNALFCRDPDGNALEFIEVER
;
A
#
# COMPACT_ATOMS: atom_id res chain seq x y z
N MET A 1 -12.13 19.43 15.23
CA MET A 1 -10.72 19.32 14.81
C MET A 1 -10.52 18.01 14.06
N ILE A 2 -9.28 17.65 13.76
CA ILE A 2 -8.98 16.44 13.01
C ILE A 2 -9.45 15.22 13.81
N SER A 3 -10.14 14.28 13.14
CA SER A 3 -10.70 13.10 13.80
C SER A 3 -10.06 11.78 13.36
N GLY A 4 -9.13 11.83 12.42
CA GLY A 4 -8.43 10.63 11.97
C GLY A 4 -7.98 10.74 10.53
N ILE A 5 -7.47 9.64 9.99
CA ILE A 5 -7.13 9.53 8.57
C ILE A 5 -8.35 8.99 7.85
N HIS A 6 -8.77 9.66 6.79
CA HIS A 6 -9.91 9.24 5.97
C HIS A 6 -9.45 8.27 4.89
N HIS A 7 -8.44 8.66 4.14
CA HIS A 7 -7.85 7.80 3.11
C HIS A 7 -6.43 8.26 2.78
N ALA A 8 -5.66 7.36 2.21
CA ALA A 8 -4.37 7.66 1.60
C ALA A 8 -4.48 7.38 0.12
N THR A 9 -3.83 8.20 -0.72
CA THR A 9 -3.93 8.08 -2.17
C THR A 9 -2.56 7.86 -2.79
N PHE A 10 -2.50 6.93 -3.75
CA PHE A 10 -1.30 6.65 -4.53
C PHE A 10 -1.61 6.78 -6.01
N LEU A 11 -0.59 7.11 -6.79
CA LEU A 11 -0.69 7.14 -8.25
C LEU A 11 -0.33 5.76 -8.79
N SER A 12 -1.03 5.36 -9.84
CA SER A 12 -0.79 4.10 -10.54
C SER A 12 -0.57 4.37 -12.01
N SER A 13 0.39 3.68 -12.60
CA SER A 13 0.64 3.74 -14.06
C SER A 13 -0.05 2.61 -14.81
N ASP A 14 -0.55 1.60 -14.09
CA ASP A 14 -1.18 0.43 -14.69
C ASP A 14 -2.09 -0.22 -13.63
N LEU A 15 -3.39 -0.01 -13.77
CA LEU A 15 -4.35 -0.49 -12.77
C LEU A 15 -4.41 -2.02 -12.69
N VAL A 16 -4.21 -2.72 -13.81
CA VAL A 16 -4.21 -4.19 -13.79
C VAL A 16 -3.08 -4.69 -12.88
N ARG A 17 -1.89 -4.14 -13.06
CA ARG A 17 -0.73 -4.50 -12.27
C ARG A 17 -0.89 -4.09 -10.80
N SER A 18 -1.38 -2.87 -10.56
CA SER A 18 -1.62 -2.39 -9.20
C SER A 18 -2.67 -3.24 -8.48
N ARG A 19 -3.76 -3.59 -9.16
CA ARG A 19 -4.81 -4.42 -8.58
C ARG A 19 -4.32 -5.82 -8.25
N SER A 20 -3.48 -6.40 -9.09
CA SER A 20 -2.84 -7.69 -8.79
C SER A 20 -2.07 -7.63 -7.47
N PHE A 21 -1.39 -6.53 -7.21
CA PHE A 21 -0.65 -6.35 -5.97
C PHE A 21 -1.59 -6.11 -4.77
N TYR A 22 -2.45 -5.10 -4.85
CA TYR A 22 -3.29 -4.73 -3.72
C TYR A 22 -4.37 -5.77 -3.41
N GLU A 23 -4.99 -6.35 -4.41
CA GLU A 23 -6.02 -7.37 -4.22
C GLU A 23 -5.41 -8.77 -4.11
N GLY A 24 -4.49 -9.11 -5.02
CA GLY A 24 -3.95 -10.46 -5.10
C GLY A 24 -2.92 -10.76 -4.02
N VAL A 25 -1.96 -9.87 -3.83
CA VAL A 25 -0.88 -10.08 -2.85
C VAL A 25 -1.32 -9.66 -1.45
N LEU A 26 -1.83 -8.43 -1.31
CA LEU A 26 -2.21 -7.89 -0.01
C LEU A 26 -3.60 -8.34 0.44
N GLY A 27 -4.46 -8.75 -0.47
CA GLY A 27 -5.79 -9.23 -0.13
C GLY A 27 -6.77 -8.14 0.26
N LEU A 28 -6.57 -6.92 -0.24
CA LEU A 28 -7.50 -5.83 0.07
C LEU A 28 -8.81 -6.00 -0.67
N ARG A 29 -9.88 -5.51 -0.05
CA ARG A 29 -11.23 -5.57 -0.61
C ARG A 29 -11.55 -4.29 -1.36
N LEU A 30 -12.02 -4.43 -2.59
CA LEU A 30 -12.49 -3.32 -3.41
C LEU A 30 -13.69 -2.65 -2.73
N ALA A 31 -13.62 -1.33 -2.57
CA ALA A 31 -14.75 -0.55 -2.10
C ALA A 31 -15.76 -0.36 -3.23
N GLU A 32 -17.05 -0.27 -2.86
CA GLU A 32 -18.13 -0.12 -3.84
C GLU A 32 -18.62 1.32 -3.97
N ASN A 33 -18.04 2.23 -3.20
CA ASN A 33 -18.54 3.61 -3.11
C ASN A 33 -17.75 4.62 -3.95
N ARG A 34 -16.86 4.16 -4.84
CA ARG A 34 -16.12 5.09 -5.70
C ARG A 34 -17.08 5.70 -6.73
N PRO A 35 -17.24 7.03 -6.75
CA PRO A 35 -18.10 7.67 -7.74
C PRO A 35 -17.45 7.69 -9.11
N GLN A 36 -18.25 7.99 -10.13
CA GLN A 36 -17.75 8.26 -11.46
C GLN A 36 -16.87 9.51 -11.41
N MET A 37 -15.67 9.42 -11.96
CA MET A 37 -14.69 10.51 -11.95
C MET A 37 -14.08 10.67 -13.34
N SER A 38 -13.38 11.77 -13.57
CA SER A 38 -12.78 12.08 -14.88
C SER A 38 -11.55 11.22 -15.19
N PHE A 39 -11.11 10.37 -14.26
CA PHE A 39 -9.98 9.46 -14.44
C PHE A 39 -10.32 8.12 -13.81
N ASP A 40 -9.67 7.07 -14.27
CA ASP A 40 -9.87 5.74 -13.73
C ASP A 40 -9.09 5.56 -12.42
N GLY A 41 -9.60 4.69 -11.58
CA GLY A 41 -8.96 4.36 -10.32
C GLY A 41 -9.76 3.30 -9.59
N VAL A 42 -9.27 2.92 -8.42
CA VAL A 42 -9.95 1.99 -7.53
C VAL A 42 -9.78 2.45 -6.10
N TRP A 43 -10.76 2.15 -5.27
CA TRP A 43 -10.74 2.40 -3.84
C TRP A 43 -10.78 1.07 -3.10
N TYR A 44 -10.01 0.97 -2.02
CA TYR A 44 -9.97 -0.22 -1.17
C TYR A 44 -10.39 0.13 0.24
N ASP A 45 -11.26 -0.69 0.81
CA ASP A 45 -11.62 -0.56 2.22
C ASP A 45 -10.49 -1.11 3.11
N ILE A 46 -10.08 -0.30 4.07
CA ILE A 46 -9.11 -0.68 5.09
C ILE A 46 -9.84 -0.52 6.41
N ALA A 47 -10.04 -1.57 7.16
CA ALA A 47 -10.73 -1.48 8.43
C ALA A 47 -11.96 -0.56 8.38
N GLN A 48 -12.49 -0.13 9.52
CA GLN A 48 -13.66 0.73 9.55
C GLN A 48 -13.30 2.17 9.14
N ASN A 49 -14.01 2.70 8.15
CA ASN A 49 -13.97 4.12 7.78
C ASN A 49 -12.62 4.62 7.25
N GLN A 50 -11.73 3.73 6.82
CA GLN A 50 -10.48 4.12 6.18
C GLN A 50 -10.37 3.45 4.83
N GLN A 51 -9.70 4.14 3.90
CA GLN A 51 -9.53 3.62 2.53
C GLN A 51 -8.15 3.92 1.97
N ILE A 52 -7.73 3.11 1.02
CA ILE A 52 -6.64 3.43 0.11
C ILE A 52 -7.24 3.68 -1.26
N HIS A 53 -6.86 4.79 -1.89
CA HIS A 53 -7.30 5.15 -3.23
C HIS A 53 -6.12 5.05 -4.19
N LEU A 54 -6.35 4.46 -5.37
CA LEU A 54 -5.39 4.48 -6.47
C LEU A 54 -5.98 5.32 -7.59
N MET A 55 -5.17 6.25 -8.11
CA MET A 55 -5.55 7.09 -9.25
C MET A 55 -4.67 6.74 -10.45
N LEU A 56 -5.29 6.40 -11.57
CA LEU A 56 -4.57 6.18 -12.82
C LEU A 56 -4.25 7.54 -13.45
N LEU A 57 -3.20 8.16 -12.96
CA LEU A 57 -2.73 9.48 -13.41
C LEU A 57 -1.21 9.47 -13.46
N PRO A 58 -0.61 10.34 -14.32
CA PRO A 58 0.85 10.44 -14.37
C PRO A 58 1.43 10.87 -13.01
N ASP A 59 2.53 10.23 -12.63
CA ASP A 59 3.23 10.57 -11.40
C ASP A 59 4.31 11.60 -11.72
N PRO A 60 4.21 12.83 -11.17
CA PRO A 60 5.25 13.85 -11.39
C PRO A 60 6.62 13.44 -10.85
N ALA A 61 6.66 12.48 -9.93
CA ALA A 61 7.91 11.98 -9.36
C ALA A 61 8.39 10.68 -10.02
N ALA A 62 7.81 10.28 -11.16
CA ALA A 62 8.23 9.08 -11.88
C ALA A 62 9.70 9.20 -12.27
N GLY A 63 10.47 8.11 -12.03
CA GLY A 63 11.89 8.08 -12.36
C GLY A 63 12.80 8.73 -11.33
N VAL A 64 12.27 9.33 -10.28
CA VAL A 64 13.09 9.87 -9.19
C VAL A 64 13.70 8.70 -8.41
N HIS A 65 15.00 8.83 -8.10
CA HIS A 65 15.68 7.83 -7.29
C HIS A 65 15.13 7.85 -5.85
N ARG A 66 14.72 6.69 -5.36
CA ARG A 66 14.19 6.54 -4.00
C ARG A 66 15.09 5.62 -3.18
N PRO A 67 15.12 5.80 -1.84
CA PRO A 67 15.91 4.92 -0.96
C PRO A 67 15.53 3.45 -1.15
N ALA A 68 16.53 2.57 -1.06
CA ALA A 68 16.29 1.13 -1.13
C ALA A 68 15.39 0.64 0.01
N HIS A 69 15.57 1.21 1.21
CA HIS A 69 14.74 0.91 2.37
C HIS A 69 13.57 1.89 2.42
N GLY A 70 12.35 1.38 2.25
CA GLY A 70 11.15 2.23 2.23
C GLY A 70 10.91 3.00 3.51
N GLY A 71 11.49 2.58 4.63
CA GLY A 71 11.40 3.30 5.89
C GLY A 71 12.10 4.65 5.88
N ARG A 72 12.96 4.90 4.89
CA ARG A 72 13.63 6.19 4.70
C ARG A 72 12.99 7.04 3.62
N ASP A 73 11.86 6.59 3.10
CA ASP A 73 11.05 7.29 2.12
C ASP A 73 9.71 7.64 2.77
N ARG A 74 8.95 8.51 2.12
CA ARG A 74 7.55 8.70 2.53
C ARG A 74 6.82 7.39 2.34
N HIS A 75 6.00 7.03 3.33
CA HIS A 75 5.30 5.76 3.30
C HIS A 75 4.03 5.83 4.13
N VAL A 76 3.14 4.87 3.90
CA VAL A 76 1.95 4.66 4.71
C VAL A 76 2.13 3.35 5.48
N ALA A 77 1.85 3.38 6.78
CA ALA A 77 1.95 2.20 7.64
C ALA A 77 0.56 1.59 7.83
N LEU A 78 0.47 0.30 7.57
CA LEU A 78 -0.76 -0.48 7.73
C LEU A 78 -0.55 -1.51 8.84
N GLY A 79 -1.52 -1.61 9.75
CA GLY A 79 -1.49 -2.64 10.78
C GLY A 79 -1.91 -3.99 10.21
N VAL A 80 -1.19 -5.04 10.54
CA VAL A 80 -1.53 -6.41 10.15
C VAL A 80 -1.58 -7.30 11.38
N LYS A 81 -2.42 -8.31 11.34
CA LYS A 81 -2.56 -9.24 12.47
C LYS A 81 -1.50 -10.32 12.48
N ASP A 82 -1.02 -10.71 11.30
CA ASP A 82 -0.05 -11.81 11.18
C ASP A 82 0.99 -11.43 10.11
N LEU A 83 2.10 -10.88 10.57
CA LEU A 83 3.17 -10.44 9.69
C LEU A 83 3.87 -11.62 9.03
N THR A 84 3.92 -12.78 9.69
CA THR A 84 4.49 -13.99 9.11
C THR A 84 3.71 -14.43 7.88
N GLN A 85 2.39 -14.39 7.95
CA GLN A 85 1.55 -14.73 6.81
C GLN A 85 1.76 -13.74 5.65
N LEU A 86 1.82 -12.45 5.96
CA LEU A 86 2.08 -11.44 4.93
C LEU A 86 3.44 -11.64 4.28
N ARG A 87 4.47 -11.91 5.09
CA ARG A 87 5.82 -12.17 4.59
C ARG A 87 5.83 -13.34 3.60
N ALA A 88 5.12 -14.42 3.93
CA ALA A 88 5.01 -15.57 3.04
C ALA A 88 4.32 -15.21 1.72
N ARG A 89 3.30 -14.37 1.75
CA ARG A 89 2.60 -13.92 0.54
C ARG A 89 3.49 -13.06 -0.35
N LEU A 90 4.27 -12.16 0.26
CA LEU A 90 5.22 -11.33 -0.47
C LEU A 90 6.29 -12.20 -1.14
N GLU A 91 6.83 -13.17 -0.41
CA GLU A 91 7.85 -14.08 -0.95
C GLU A 91 7.30 -14.91 -2.09
N ALA A 92 6.09 -15.44 -1.94
CA ALA A 92 5.44 -16.22 -3.00
C ALA A 92 5.19 -15.40 -4.27
N ALA A 93 4.96 -14.10 -4.13
CA ALA A 93 4.73 -13.20 -5.26
C ALA A 93 6.03 -12.60 -5.80
N GLY A 94 7.18 -12.91 -5.22
CA GLY A 94 8.46 -12.34 -5.62
C GLY A 94 8.63 -10.87 -5.28
N VAL A 95 7.88 -10.37 -4.30
CA VAL A 95 7.97 -8.97 -3.87
C VAL A 95 9.11 -8.83 -2.86
N VAL A 96 10.06 -7.96 -3.18
CA VAL A 96 11.19 -7.67 -2.29
C VAL A 96 10.70 -6.80 -1.13
N TYR A 97 11.17 -7.11 0.07
CA TYR A 97 10.84 -6.32 1.26
C TYR A 97 12.06 -6.16 2.15
N THR A 98 12.03 -5.16 3.02
CA THR A 98 13.09 -4.91 4.00
C THR A 98 12.49 -4.92 5.40
N GLN A 99 13.29 -5.34 6.37
CA GLN A 99 12.90 -5.36 7.78
C GLN A 99 12.95 -3.95 8.36
N SER A 100 12.04 -3.64 9.30
CA SER A 100 12.09 -2.39 10.04
C SER A 100 13.40 -2.30 10.84
N GLN A 101 13.99 -1.10 10.85
CA GLN A 101 15.21 -0.82 11.60
C GLN A 101 14.91 -0.17 12.95
N SER A 102 13.62 -0.07 13.32
CA SER A 102 13.19 0.55 14.58
C SER A 102 13.13 -0.46 15.74
N GLY A 103 13.33 -1.74 15.48
CA GLY A 103 13.13 -2.80 16.46
C GLY A 103 11.70 -3.28 16.57
N ARG A 104 10.75 -2.63 15.89
CA ARG A 104 9.36 -3.10 15.87
C ARG A 104 9.21 -4.26 14.89
N ASN A 105 8.19 -5.10 15.12
CA ASN A 105 7.86 -6.19 14.19
C ASN A 105 7.11 -5.61 12.99
N ALA A 106 7.87 -5.17 12.01
CA ALA A 106 7.36 -4.49 10.84
C ALA A 106 8.30 -4.71 9.66
N LEU A 107 7.74 -4.59 8.46
CA LEU A 107 8.51 -4.66 7.21
C LEU A 107 8.03 -3.59 6.25
N PHE A 108 8.84 -3.34 5.22
CA PHE A 108 8.56 -2.37 4.18
C PHE A 108 8.65 -3.04 2.82
N CYS A 109 7.71 -2.74 1.95
CA CYS A 109 7.82 -3.11 0.54
C CYS A 109 7.30 -1.95 -0.31
N ARG A 110 7.42 -2.08 -1.64
CA ARG A 110 6.88 -1.08 -2.55
C ARG A 110 5.83 -1.73 -3.44
N ASP A 111 4.82 -0.93 -3.78
CA ASP A 111 3.85 -1.35 -4.77
C ASP A 111 4.50 -1.30 -6.17
N PRO A 112 3.78 -1.72 -7.24
CA PRO A 112 4.39 -1.75 -8.59
C PRO A 112 4.88 -0.40 -9.12
N ASP A 113 4.40 0.71 -8.58
CA ASP A 113 4.81 2.05 -8.98
C ASP A 113 5.84 2.67 -8.04
N GLY A 114 6.35 1.89 -7.08
CA GLY A 114 7.38 2.35 -6.16
C GLY A 114 6.87 3.07 -4.93
N ASN A 115 5.55 3.10 -4.70
CA ASN A 115 5.00 3.67 -3.47
C ASN A 115 5.38 2.80 -2.28
N ALA A 116 5.98 3.39 -1.27
CA ALA A 116 6.48 2.65 -0.10
C ALA A 116 5.36 2.40 0.90
N LEU A 117 5.29 1.16 1.38
CA LEU A 117 4.33 0.72 2.37
C LEU A 117 5.06 0.08 3.53
N GLU A 118 4.62 0.38 4.74
CA GLU A 118 5.04 -0.31 5.95
C GLU A 118 3.91 -1.22 6.42
N PHE A 119 4.26 -2.40 6.91
CA PHE A 119 3.30 -3.31 7.54
C PHE A 119 3.81 -3.61 8.95
N ILE A 120 3.03 -3.23 9.94
CA ILE A 120 3.41 -3.40 11.34
C ILE A 120 2.43 -4.35 12.02
N GLU A 121 2.95 -5.37 12.72
CA GLU A 121 2.09 -6.29 13.43
C GLU A 121 1.44 -5.61 14.62
N VAL A 122 0.13 -5.71 14.69
CA VAL A 122 -0.68 -5.16 15.76
C VAL A 122 -1.32 -6.30 16.55
N GLU A 123 -1.90 -5.98 17.69
CA GLU A 123 -2.56 -7.00 18.51
C GLU A 123 -3.59 -7.79 17.73
N ARG A 124 -3.61 -9.09 17.96
CA ARG A 124 -4.53 -10.02 17.28
C ARG A 124 -5.87 -10.07 17.99
#